data_8f42345db44c7783d381c3cdeddf8686
#
_entry.id   8f42345db44c7783d381c3cdeddf8686
#
_cell.length_a   1.000
_cell.length_b   1.000
_cell.length_c   1.000
_cell.angle_alpha   90.00
_cell.angle_beta   90.00
_cell.angle_gamma   90.00
#
_symmetry.space_group_name_H-M   'P 1'
#
loop_
_entity.id
_entity.type
_entity.pdbx_description
1 polymer ?
#
loop_
_entity_poly.entity_id
_entity_poly.type
_entity_poly.pdbx_seq_one_letter_code
_entity_poly.pdbx_strand_id
1 'polypeptide(L)'
;FSKYIDIIDSVKFLSIHTGHLGFYTDYSAKDFEKIFFDMLALEPKVEQYPLLRLKAYCKDGKLIADSYSLNEITVNSHSGSTYAAKVFINGEHFENFRGDGLCISTPTGSTAYNKSLGGAVIHPQMDLYQITEIAALNNLVYRTLGNSIILSKEDELIIKPLKLDNHRISVDFRTFNYDTVSKLYITLAKDKKISFIRYNDVSFWKRVKRSFIENE
;
A
#
# COMPACT_ATOMS: atom_id res chain seq x y z
N PHE A 1 -12.99 -0.51 1.18
CA PHE A 1 -13.01 -1.17 -0.15
C PHE A 1 -12.83 -2.70 -0.03
N SER A 2 -12.07 -3.18 0.94
CA SER A 2 -11.76 -4.61 1.10
C SER A 2 -13.01 -5.53 1.20
N LYS A 3 -14.13 -5.03 1.71
CA LYS A 3 -15.42 -5.73 1.73
C LYS A 3 -16.04 -5.91 0.33
N TYR A 4 -15.60 -5.12 -0.63
CA TYR A 4 -16.16 -5.07 -1.99
C TYR A 4 -15.16 -5.55 -3.05
N ILE A 5 -14.10 -6.23 -2.62
CA ILE A 5 -13.01 -6.62 -3.53
C ILE A 5 -13.48 -7.53 -4.67
N ASP A 6 -14.47 -8.38 -4.42
CA ASP A 6 -15.00 -9.31 -5.42
C ASP A 6 -15.84 -8.62 -6.50
N ILE A 7 -16.39 -7.44 -6.20
CA ILE A 7 -17.21 -6.64 -7.12
C ILE A 7 -16.59 -5.28 -7.42
N ILE A 8 -15.28 -5.10 -7.16
CA ILE A 8 -14.61 -3.80 -7.20
C ILE A 8 -14.66 -3.15 -8.59
N ASP A 9 -14.70 -3.96 -9.65
CA ASP A 9 -14.76 -3.48 -11.02
C ASP A 9 -16.12 -2.87 -11.39
N SER A 10 -17.18 -3.24 -10.65
CA SER A 10 -18.54 -2.70 -10.84
C SER A 10 -18.91 -1.61 -9.83
N VAL A 11 -18.05 -1.32 -8.86
CA VAL A 11 -18.29 -0.33 -7.81
C VAL A 11 -17.40 0.88 -8.01
N LYS A 12 -17.97 2.07 -7.86
CA LYS A 12 -17.24 3.33 -7.82
C LYS A 12 -17.39 3.96 -6.43
N PHE A 13 -16.29 4.50 -5.89
CA PHE A 13 -16.25 5.05 -4.54
C PHE A 13 -16.28 6.57 -4.58
N LEU A 14 -17.17 7.16 -3.79
CA LEU A 14 -17.16 8.58 -3.45
C LEU A 14 -16.68 8.71 -2.00
N SER A 15 -15.62 9.46 -1.77
CA SER A 15 -15.02 9.59 -0.44
C SER A 15 -15.48 10.86 0.26
N ILE A 16 -16.04 10.69 1.46
CA ILE A 16 -16.51 11.79 2.32
C ILE A 16 -15.81 11.67 3.67
N HIS A 17 -15.25 12.78 4.19
CA HIS A 17 -14.69 12.76 5.55
C HIS A 17 -15.72 13.20 6.59
N THR A 18 -15.73 12.50 7.70
CA THR A 18 -16.64 12.77 8.83
C THR A 18 -15.92 13.39 10.05
N GLY A 19 -14.62 13.57 9.96
CA GLY A 19 -13.74 14.16 10.97
C GLY A 19 -12.62 14.93 10.31
N HIS A 20 -11.36 14.62 10.66
CA HIS A 20 -10.20 15.23 10.01
C HIS A 20 -10.19 14.94 8.52
N LEU A 21 -9.66 15.89 7.75
CA LEU A 21 -9.58 15.82 6.30
C LEU A 21 -8.74 14.61 5.87
N GLY A 22 -9.35 13.66 5.17
CA GLY A 22 -8.62 12.56 4.54
C GLY A 22 -7.99 13.00 3.23
N PHE A 23 -6.85 12.41 2.89
CA PHE A 23 -6.09 12.80 1.69
C PHE A 23 -6.88 12.65 0.37
N TYR A 24 -7.71 11.62 0.28
CA TYR A 24 -8.53 11.32 -0.91
C TYR A 24 -9.99 11.74 -0.79
N THR A 25 -10.36 12.48 0.26
CA THR A 25 -11.72 12.98 0.44
C THR A 25 -11.88 14.38 -0.11
N ASP A 26 -12.88 14.57 -0.94
CA ASP A 26 -13.19 15.87 -1.56
C ASP A 26 -14.34 16.60 -0.88
N TYR A 27 -15.11 15.86 -0.09
CA TYR A 27 -16.30 16.36 0.59
C TYR A 27 -16.24 16.09 2.09
N SER A 28 -16.80 17.00 2.86
CA SER A 28 -17.12 16.79 4.27
C SER A 28 -18.55 16.27 4.43
N ALA A 29 -18.88 15.72 5.58
CA ALA A 29 -20.25 15.35 5.89
C ALA A 29 -21.23 16.54 5.85
N LYS A 30 -20.72 17.77 6.00
CA LYS A 30 -21.51 19.02 5.91
C LYS A 30 -21.90 19.35 4.48
N ASP A 31 -21.23 18.78 3.48
CA ASP A 31 -21.45 19.06 2.07
C ASP A 31 -22.50 18.12 1.43
N PHE A 32 -23.30 17.43 2.24
CA PHE A 32 -24.24 16.39 1.77
C PHE A 32 -25.19 16.89 0.68
N GLU A 33 -25.81 18.06 0.86
CA GLU A 33 -26.70 18.66 -0.15
C GLU A 33 -25.95 18.95 -1.46
N LYS A 34 -24.75 19.51 -1.35
CA LYS A 34 -23.88 19.78 -2.51
C LYS A 34 -23.53 18.50 -3.24
N ILE A 35 -23.15 17.44 -2.53
CA ILE A 35 -22.84 16.12 -3.12
C ILE A 35 -24.03 15.63 -3.91
N PHE A 36 -25.24 15.70 -3.33
CA PHE A 36 -26.47 15.27 -4.00
C PHE A 36 -26.75 16.06 -5.27
N PHE A 37 -26.63 17.38 -5.24
CA PHE A 37 -26.78 18.21 -6.42
C PHE A 37 -25.72 17.95 -7.49
N ASP A 38 -24.46 17.79 -7.08
CA ASP A 38 -23.37 17.46 -8.00
C ASP A 38 -23.62 16.10 -8.68
N MET A 39 -24.11 15.10 -7.97
CA MET A 39 -24.46 13.78 -8.51
C MET A 39 -25.61 13.83 -9.53
N LEU A 40 -26.54 14.76 -9.38
CA LEU A 40 -27.68 14.92 -10.31
C LEU A 40 -27.33 15.76 -11.53
N ALA A 41 -26.45 16.75 -11.37
CA ALA A 41 -26.21 17.79 -12.36
C ALA A 41 -24.92 17.61 -13.17
N LEU A 42 -23.94 16.86 -12.65
CA LEU A 42 -22.60 16.76 -13.22
C LEU A 42 -22.24 15.33 -13.61
N GLU A 43 -21.50 15.19 -14.69
CA GLU A 43 -20.81 13.94 -15.00
C GLU A 43 -19.56 13.79 -14.14
N PRO A 44 -19.40 12.66 -13.39
CA PRO A 44 -18.25 12.45 -12.55
C PRO A 44 -16.99 12.15 -13.37
N LYS A 45 -15.87 12.71 -12.96
CA LYS A 45 -14.56 12.23 -13.38
C LYS A 45 -14.28 10.91 -12.65
N VAL A 46 -13.95 9.86 -13.40
CA VAL A 46 -13.58 8.56 -12.86
C VAL A 46 -12.06 8.45 -12.85
N GLU A 47 -11.48 8.21 -11.68
CA GLU A 47 -10.05 7.98 -11.51
C GLU A 47 -9.82 6.55 -11.02
N GLN A 48 -8.97 5.81 -11.72
CA GLN A 48 -8.61 4.44 -11.35
C GLN A 48 -7.22 4.40 -10.72
N TYR A 49 -7.12 3.72 -9.58
CA TYR A 49 -5.87 3.57 -8.84
C TYR A 49 -5.49 2.09 -8.73
N PRO A 50 -4.18 1.78 -8.87
CA PRO A 50 -3.70 0.43 -8.76
C PRO A 50 -3.79 -0.09 -7.32
N LEU A 51 -3.91 -1.40 -7.20
CA LEU A 51 -3.87 -2.13 -5.94
C LEU A 51 -2.62 -3.01 -5.90
N LEU A 52 -2.09 -3.26 -4.70
CA LEU A 52 -1.17 -4.38 -4.49
C LEU A 52 -1.96 -5.66 -4.28
N ARG A 53 -1.41 -6.78 -4.74
CA ARG A 53 -1.88 -8.12 -4.40
C ARG A 53 -0.82 -8.85 -3.60
N LEU A 54 -1.22 -9.39 -2.46
CA LEU A 54 -0.41 -10.25 -1.59
C LEU A 54 -0.90 -11.68 -1.69
N LYS A 55 0.01 -12.61 -1.97
CA LYS A 55 -0.19 -14.05 -1.78
C LYS A 55 0.81 -14.55 -0.75
N ALA A 56 0.33 -15.16 0.33
CA ALA A 56 1.17 -15.75 1.37
C ALA A 56 1.10 -17.28 1.31
N TYR A 57 2.27 -17.90 1.43
CA TYR A 57 2.42 -19.37 1.31
C TYR A 57 3.14 -19.93 2.53
N CYS A 58 2.75 -21.11 2.99
CA CYS A 58 3.52 -21.90 3.95
C CYS A 58 4.60 -22.76 3.27
N LYS A 59 5.39 -23.49 4.10
CA LYS A 59 6.55 -24.27 3.63
C LYS A 59 6.20 -25.35 2.60
N ASP A 60 5.03 -25.96 2.73
CA ASP A 60 4.51 -26.99 1.82
C ASP A 60 3.98 -26.41 0.49
N GLY A 61 4.09 -25.09 0.31
CA GLY A 61 3.61 -24.39 -0.88
C GLY A 61 2.11 -24.07 -0.88
N LYS A 62 1.38 -24.39 0.19
CA LYS A 62 -0.04 -24.09 0.29
C LYS A 62 -0.26 -22.57 0.42
N LEU A 63 -1.19 -22.06 -0.37
CA LEU A 63 -1.66 -20.67 -0.27
C LEU A 63 -2.51 -20.51 1.00
N ILE A 64 -2.13 -19.60 1.86
CA ILE A 64 -2.82 -19.32 3.14
C ILE A 64 -3.50 -17.95 3.18
N ALA A 65 -3.09 -17.02 2.32
CA ALA A 65 -3.76 -15.75 2.15
C ALA A 65 -3.61 -15.24 0.71
N ASP A 66 -4.68 -14.63 0.21
CA ASP A 66 -4.72 -13.84 -1.02
C ASP A 66 -5.50 -12.55 -0.70
N SER A 67 -4.84 -11.42 -0.78
CA SER A 67 -5.42 -10.15 -0.32
C SER A 67 -4.96 -8.99 -1.20
N TYR A 68 -5.78 -7.94 -1.25
CA TYR A 68 -5.48 -6.71 -1.96
C TYR A 68 -5.33 -5.54 -0.98
N SER A 69 -4.41 -4.62 -1.29
CA SER A 69 -4.14 -3.40 -0.53
C SER A 69 -4.29 -2.17 -1.41
N LEU A 70 -4.91 -1.15 -0.85
CA LEU A 70 -5.01 0.17 -1.46
C LEU A 70 -3.79 1.04 -1.15
N ASN A 71 -3.34 1.01 0.10
CA ASN A 71 -2.21 1.82 0.54
C ASN A 71 -0.91 1.01 0.60
N GLU A 72 -0.79 0.13 1.58
CA GLU A 72 0.46 -0.60 1.79
C GLU A 72 0.27 -1.99 2.40
N ILE A 73 1.26 -2.82 2.16
CA ILE A 73 1.49 -4.09 2.86
C ILE A 73 2.73 -3.91 3.72
N THR A 74 2.64 -4.19 5.02
CA THR A 74 3.81 -4.17 5.90
C THR A 74 4.10 -5.57 6.45
N VAL A 75 5.38 -5.86 6.59
CA VAL A 75 5.86 -7.12 7.20
C VAL A 75 6.85 -6.76 8.28
N ASN A 76 6.54 -7.10 9.51
CA ASN A 76 7.34 -6.75 10.69
C ASN A 76 7.51 -7.97 11.61
N SER A 77 8.41 -7.87 12.59
CA SER A 77 8.43 -8.80 13.72
C SER A 77 7.25 -8.55 14.66
N HIS A 78 6.58 -9.61 15.10
CA HIS A 78 5.48 -9.51 16.06
C HIS A 78 5.97 -9.18 17.49
N SER A 79 7.14 -9.67 17.87
CA SER A 79 7.70 -9.54 19.25
C SER A 79 8.54 -8.28 19.47
N GLY A 80 8.66 -7.39 18.48
CA GLY A 80 9.60 -6.26 18.55
C GLY A 80 11.07 -6.64 18.40
N SER A 81 11.36 -7.90 18.06
CA SER A 81 12.70 -8.34 17.70
C SER A 81 13.02 -7.94 16.25
N THR A 82 14.29 -7.99 15.89
CA THR A 82 14.72 -7.74 14.51
C THR A 82 14.01 -8.68 13.52
N TYR A 83 13.32 -8.13 12.54
CA TYR A 83 12.82 -8.86 11.39
C TYR A 83 13.97 -9.13 10.42
N ALA A 84 14.07 -10.37 9.94
CA ALA A 84 15.07 -10.77 8.97
C ALA A 84 14.44 -11.57 7.83
N ALA A 85 14.74 -11.19 6.59
CA ALA A 85 14.19 -11.83 5.41
C ALA A 85 15.17 -11.79 4.23
N LYS A 86 15.00 -12.73 3.28
CA LYS A 86 15.58 -12.62 1.95
C LYS A 86 14.57 -11.97 1.03
N VAL A 87 15.02 -10.94 0.32
CA VAL A 87 14.23 -10.21 -0.67
C VAL A 87 14.68 -10.62 -2.06
N PHE A 88 13.73 -10.91 -2.94
CA PHE A 88 13.96 -11.25 -4.34
C PHE A 88 13.09 -10.35 -5.22
N ILE A 89 13.65 -9.90 -6.33
CA ILE A 89 12.95 -9.16 -7.38
C ILE A 89 13.07 -9.96 -8.67
N ASN A 90 11.95 -10.26 -9.32
CA ASN A 90 11.89 -11.06 -10.55
C ASN A 90 12.60 -12.42 -10.45
N GLY A 91 12.54 -13.03 -9.26
CA GLY A 91 13.20 -14.30 -8.98
C GLY A 91 14.68 -14.19 -8.62
N GLU A 92 15.34 -13.07 -8.85
CA GLU A 92 16.73 -12.82 -8.49
C GLU A 92 16.84 -12.38 -7.03
N HIS A 93 17.82 -12.95 -6.31
CA HIS A 93 18.11 -12.54 -4.93
C HIS A 93 18.64 -11.09 -4.94
N PHE A 94 17.92 -10.20 -4.27
CA PHE A 94 18.27 -8.79 -4.21
C PHE A 94 19.08 -8.46 -2.95
N GLU A 95 18.54 -8.78 -1.76
CA GLU A 95 19.21 -8.49 -0.50
C GLU A 95 18.80 -9.43 0.65
N ASN A 96 19.62 -9.44 1.69
CA ASN A 96 19.30 -10.03 3.01
C ASN A 96 18.91 -8.89 3.96
N PHE A 97 17.65 -8.60 4.04
CA PHE A 97 17.12 -7.55 4.91
C PHE A 97 17.21 -7.91 6.38
N ARG A 98 17.58 -6.94 7.20
CA ARG A 98 17.43 -6.95 8.66
C ARG A 98 17.04 -5.56 9.14
N GLY A 99 16.03 -5.47 10.01
CA GLY A 99 15.51 -4.23 10.56
C GLY A 99 14.21 -4.46 11.30
N ASP A 100 13.37 -3.45 11.41
CA ASP A 100 12.04 -3.59 12.03
C ASP A 100 11.03 -4.19 11.06
N GLY A 101 11.21 -3.99 9.75
CA GLY A 101 10.31 -4.54 8.74
C GLY A 101 10.46 -3.92 7.36
N LEU A 102 9.53 -4.27 6.49
CA LEU A 102 9.42 -3.76 5.12
C LEU A 102 8.02 -3.20 4.89
N CYS A 103 7.93 -2.06 4.21
CA CYS A 103 6.70 -1.45 3.75
C CYS A 103 6.66 -1.49 2.22
N ILE A 104 5.65 -2.13 1.66
CA ILE A 104 5.40 -2.19 0.22
C ILE A 104 4.18 -1.35 -0.07
N SER A 105 4.35 -0.27 -0.83
CA SER A 105 3.33 0.77 -0.99
C SER A 105 2.92 0.96 -2.44
N THR A 106 1.62 1.14 -2.66
CA THR A 106 1.05 1.67 -3.91
C THR A 106 1.38 3.16 -4.05
N PRO A 107 1.16 3.77 -5.22
CA PRO A 107 1.18 5.22 -5.34
C PRO A 107 0.18 5.92 -4.41
N THR A 108 -1.00 5.33 -4.19
CA THR A 108 -1.99 5.83 -3.23
C THR A 108 -1.43 5.85 -1.81
N GLY A 109 -0.78 4.77 -1.38
CA GLY A 109 -0.14 4.64 -0.08
C GLY A 109 1.13 5.47 0.10
N SER A 110 1.68 6.03 -1.00
CA SER A 110 2.87 6.88 -0.94
C SER A 110 2.71 8.12 -0.06
N THR A 111 1.47 8.55 0.17
CA THR A 111 1.12 9.66 1.07
C THR A 111 0.64 9.20 2.45
N ALA A 112 0.62 7.88 2.70
CA ALA A 112 0.26 7.26 3.98
C ALA A 112 1.49 6.89 4.81
N TYR A 113 1.53 5.70 5.40
CA TYR A 113 2.63 5.25 6.26
C TYR A 113 3.99 5.29 5.56
N ASN A 114 4.04 4.94 4.28
CA ASN A 114 5.26 4.97 3.48
C ASN A 114 5.96 6.34 3.47
N LYS A 115 5.18 7.45 3.49
CA LYS A 115 5.74 8.81 3.59
C LYS A 115 6.51 9.02 4.89
N SER A 116 5.99 8.50 6.01
CA SER A 116 6.64 8.61 7.33
C SER A 116 7.94 7.83 7.40
N LEU A 117 8.10 6.84 6.53
CA LEU A 117 9.32 6.03 6.39
C LEU A 117 10.36 6.63 5.43
N GLY A 118 10.08 7.81 4.85
CA GLY A 118 10.97 8.46 3.89
C GLY A 118 10.82 7.96 2.45
N GLY A 119 9.77 7.20 2.15
CA GLY A 119 9.44 6.81 0.78
C GLY A 119 9.01 7.99 -0.09
N ALA A 120 9.14 7.84 -1.41
CA ALA A 120 8.78 8.86 -2.38
C ALA A 120 7.27 9.09 -2.43
N VAL A 121 6.84 10.35 -2.56
CA VAL A 121 5.46 10.70 -2.90
C VAL A 121 5.25 10.50 -4.39
N ILE A 122 4.30 9.65 -4.76
CA ILE A 122 4.07 9.20 -6.12
C ILE A 122 2.66 9.59 -6.57
N HIS A 123 2.53 10.08 -7.81
CA HIS A 123 1.22 10.38 -8.38
C HIS A 123 0.35 9.12 -8.46
N PRO A 124 -0.89 9.12 -7.95
CA PRO A 124 -1.70 7.90 -7.75
C PRO A 124 -2.09 7.15 -9.03
N GLN A 125 -1.98 7.78 -10.19
CA GLN A 125 -2.28 7.16 -11.49
C GLN A 125 -1.08 6.43 -12.12
N MET A 126 0.06 6.38 -11.44
CA MET A 126 1.23 5.64 -11.93
C MET A 126 1.06 4.14 -11.67
N ASP A 127 1.29 3.32 -12.70
CA ASP A 127 1.27 1.86 -12.59
C ASP A 127 2.65 1.35 -12.14
N LEU A 128 2.94 1.52 -10.85
CA LEU A 128 4.17 1.11 -10.17
C LEU A 128 3.91 0.91 -8.68
N TYR A 129 4.89 0.44 -7.94
CA TYR A 129 4.84 0.37 -6.49
C TYR A 129 6.23 0.54 -5.91
N GLN A 130 6.36 0.75 -4.60
CA GLN A 130 7.65 0.91 -3.96
C GLN A 130 7.80 0.02 -2.74
N ILE A 131 9.04 -0.35 -2.45
CA ILE A 131 9.46 -1.01 -1.22
C ILE A 131 10.31 -0.03 -0.42
N THR A 132 10.01 0.11 0.87
CA THR A 132 10.73 0.98 1.81
C THR A 132 11.11 0.17 3.03
N GLU A 133 12.38 0.23 3.40
CA GLU A 133 12.92 -0.41 4.59
C GLU A 133 12.47 0.32 5.86
N ILE A 134 12.13 -0.42 6.91
CA ILE A 134 11.78 0.13 8.22
C ILE A 134 12.93 -0.13 9.18
N ALA A 135 13.62 0.94 9.62
CA ALA A 135 14.74 0.91 10.55
C ALA A 135 15.77 -0.18 10.21
N ALA A 136 16.22 -0.18 8.96
CA ALA A 136 17.17 -1.16 8.46
C ALA A 136 18.51 -1.14 9.24
N LEU A 137 19.03 -2.30 9.55
CA LEU A 137 20.38 -2.45 10.08
C LEU A 137 21.37 -2.41 8.90
N ASN A 138 22.15 -1.36 8.82
CA ASN A 138 23.17 -1.19 7.81
C ASN A 138 24.53 -0.93 8.45
N ASN A 139 25.43 -1.92 8.40
CA ASN A 139 26.77 -1.88 8.98
C ASN A 139 27.75 -2.74 8.16
N LEU A 140 28.93 -3.00 8.68
CA LEU A 140 29.96 -3.82 7.99
C LEU A 140 29.53 -5.26 7.73
N VAL A 141 28.64 -5.82 8.55
CA VAL A 141 28.18 -7.23 8.48
C VAL A 141 26.87 -7.35 7.71
N TYR A 142 25.96 -6.42 7.92
CA TYR A 142 24.64 -6.40 7.31
C TYR A 142 24.53 -5.20 6.39
N ARG A 143 24.32 -5.45 5.11
CA ARG A 143 24.18 -4.40 4.10
C ARG A 143 22.84 -4.54 3.41
N THR A 144 22.11 -3.44 3.39
CA THR A 144 20.89 -3.25 2.59
C THR A 144 21.07 -2.04 1.70
N LEU A 145 20.17 -1.81 0.76
CA LEU A 145 20.24 -0.64 -0.11
C LEU A 145 20.11 0.67 0.69
N GLY A 146 19.32 0.67 1.76
CA GLY A 146 19.11 1.84 2.63
C GLY A 146 18.27 2.95 1.99
N ASN A 147 17.66 2.68 0.85
CA ASN A 147 16.79 3.62 0.13
C ASN A 147 15.51 2.93 -0.32
N SER A 148 14.45 3.72 -0.53
CA SER A 148 13.25 3.20 -1.15
C SER A 148 13.50 2.83 -2.62
N ILE A 149 12.96 1.69 -3.03
CA ILE A 149 13.07 1.16 -4.40
C ILE A 149 11.71 1.29 -5.08
N ILE A 150 11.69 1.84 -6.28
CA ILE A 150 10.49 1.89 -7.11
C ILE A 150 10.52 0.71 -8.08
N LEU A 151 9.48 -0.08 -8.06
CA LEU A 151 9.27 -1.26 -8.89
C LEU A 151 8.21 -0.97 -9.95
N SER A 152 8.41 -1.47 -11.15
CA SER A 152 7.45 -1.36 -12.24
C SER A 152 6.24 -2.27 -12.00
N LYS A 153 5.17 -2.06 -12.75
CA LYS A 153 3.97 -2.92 -12.68
C LYS A 153 4.21 -4.38 -13.05
N GLU A 154 5.30 -4.66 -13.77
CA GLU A 154 5.64 -6.02 -14.20
C GLU A 154 6.58 -6.73 -13.22
N ASP A 155 7.19 -5.98 -12.29
CA ASP A 155 8.10 -6.56 -11.32
C ASP A 155 7.36 -7.40 -10.27
N GLU A 156 8.01 -8.47 -9.85
CA GLU A 156 7.52 -9.41 -8.84
C GLU A 156 8.43 -9.34 -7.61
N LEU A 157 7.85 -9.02 -6.47
CA LEU A 157 8.56 -8.99 -5.19
C LEU A 157 8.26 -10.26 -4.40
N ILE A 158 9.33 -10.95 -3.97
CA ILE A 158 9.21 -12.11 -3.08
C ILE A 158 9.98 -11.82 -1.80
N ILE A 159 9.32 -11.97 -0.67
CA ILE A 159 9.92 -11.88 0.66
C ILE A 159 9.87 -13.25 1.31
N LYS A 160 11.03 -13.77 1.71
CA LYS A 160 11.16 -15.03 2.44
C LYS A 160 11.68 -14.75 3.84
N PRO A 161 10.83 -14.75 4.88
CA PRO A 161 11.24 -14.61 6.26
C PRO A 161 12.26 -15.67 6.65
N LEU A 162 13.29 -15.32 7.42
CA LEU A 162 14.29 -16.29 7.89
C LEU A 162 13.79 -17.11 9.08
N LYS A 163 12.89 -16.54 9.89
CA LYS A 163 12.17 -17.26 10.95
C LYS A 163 10.71 -17.38 10.54
N LEU A 164 10.06 -18.50 10.82
CA LEU A 164 8.66 -18.72 10.42
C LEU A 164 7.65 -18.30 11.48
N ASP A 165 8.07 -18.29 12.70
CA ASP A 165 7.35 -17.80 13.85
C ASP A 165 7.62 -16.29 14.01
N ASN A 166 6.64 -15.55 14.45
CA ASN A 166 6.83 -14.15 14.81
C ASN A 166 6.76 -13.12 13.65
N HIS A 167 5.84 -13.36 12.70
CA HIS A 167 5.56 -12.37 11.65
C HIS A 167 4.22 -11.70 11.87
N ARG A 168 4.23 -10.39 11.76
CA ARG A 168 3.03 -9.57 11.59
C ARG A 168 2.97 -9.08 10.16
N ILE A 169 1.92 -9.42 9.45
CA ILE A 169 1.65 -8.93 8.10
C ILE A 169 0.42 -8.04 8.18
N SER A 170 0.55 -6.79 7.79
CA SER A 170 -0.60 -5.88 7.71
C SER A 170 -0.89 -5.56 6.24
N VAL A 171 -2.16 -5.58 5.89
CA VAL A 171 -2.69 -5.20 4.58
C VAL A 171 -3.66 -4.06 4.83
N ASP A 172 -3.23 -2.83 4.57
CA ASP A 172 -3.89 -1.61 5.02
C ASP A 172 -4.13 -1.66 6.55
N PHE A 173 -5.38 -1.54 7.01
CA PHE A 173 -5.71 -1.58 8.44
C PHE A 173 -5.86 -2.99 9.02
N ARG A 174 -5.82 -4.05 8.18
CA ARG A 174 -6.01 -5.45 8.63
C ARG A 174 -4.67 -6.07 8.95
N THR A 175 -4.55 -6.64 10.15
CA THR A 175 -3.34 -7.34 10.58
C THR A 175 -3.59 -8.83 10.69
N PHE A 176 -2.65 -9.60 10.19
CA PHE A 176 -2.65 -11.05 10.21
C PHE A 176 -1.37 -11.55 10.89
N ASN A 177 -1.52 -12.45 11.84
CA ASN A 177 -0.40 -13.15 12.46
C ASN A 177 -0.39 -14.58 11.92
N TYR A 178 0.63 -14.89 11.12
CA TYR A 178 0.79 -16.23 10.56
C TYR A 178 2.13 -16.81 11.02
N ASP A 179 2.07 -17.85 11.86
CA ASP A 179 3.28 -18.51 12.39
C ASP A 179 3.92 -19.47 11.39
N THR A 180 3.39 -19.58 10.18
CA THR A 180 3.81 -20.58 9.18
C THR A 180 4.17 -20.01 7.83
N VAL A 181 4.16 -18.67 7.68
CA VAL A 181 4.48 -18.02 6.40
C VAL A 181 5.95 -18.21 6.06
N SER A 182 6.21 -18.87 4.94
CA SER A 182 7.56 -19.06 4.40
C SER A 182 7.87 -18.18 3.20
N LYS A 183 6.83 -17.68 2.53
CA LYS A 183 6.98 -16.84 1.34
C LYS A 183 5.79 -15.89 1.20
N LEU A 184 6.10 -14.63 0.98
CA LEU A 184 5.19 -13.60 0.53
C LEU A 184 5.51 -13.29 -0.93
N TYR A 185 4.50 -13.30 -1.78
CA TYR A 185 4.57 -12.91 -3.17
C TYR A 185 3.69 -11.67 -3.35
N ILE A 186 4.31 -10.58 -3.79
CA ILE A 186 3.67 -9.27 -3.86
C ILE A 186 3.87 -8.70 -5.26
N THR A 187 2.78 -8.26 -5.88
CA THR A 187 2.77 -7.63 -7.21
C THR A 187 1.79 -6.47 -7.23
N LEU A 188 1.90 -5.62 -8.23
CA LEU A 188 0.77 -4.79 -8.60
C LEU A 188 -0.34 -5.69 -9.16
N ALA A 189 -1.59 -5.49 -8.72
CA ALA A 189 -2.72 -6.28 -9.20
C ALA A 189 -2.98 -5.99 -10.69
N LYS A 190 -2.98 -7.02 -11.52
CA LYS A 190 -3.26 -6.90 -12.96
C LYS A 190 -4.75 -7.00 -13.27
N ASP A 191 -5.48 -7.64 -12.38
CA ASP A 191 -6.88 -8.02 -12.51
C ASP A 191 -7.86 -7.05 -11.85
N LYS A 192 -7.39 -6.14 -10.99
CA LYS A 192 -8.26 -5.25 -10.21
C LYS A 192 -7.66 -3.85 -10.03
N LYS A 193 -8.50 -2.85 -10.23
CA LYS A 193 -8.24 -1.44 -9.87
C LYS A 193 -9.41 -0.91 -9.06
N ILE A 194 -9.15 0.05 -8.16
CA ILE A 194 -10.22 0.76 -7.48
C ILE A 194 -10.59 2.01 -8.26
N SER A 195 -11.90 2.26 -8.44
CA SER A 195 -12.42 3.43 -9.14
C SER A 195 -13.01 4.44 -8.17
N PHE A 196 -12.49 5.66 -8.15
CA PHE A 196 -13.08 6.79 -7.43
C PHE A 196 -13.80 7.72 -8.41
N ILE A 197 -14.96 8.23 -7.98
CA ILE A 197 -15.67 9.29 -8.68
C ILE A 197 -15.42 10.63 -8.01
N ARG A 198 -15.25 11.66 -8.80
CA ARG A 198 -14.98 13.04 -8.37
C ARG A 198 -15.82 14.03 -9.17
N TYR A 199 -16.40 14.98 -8.48
CA TYR A 199 -17.11 16.11 -9.08
C TYR A 199 -16.32 17.41 -8.93
N ASN A 200 -15.26 17.42 -8.10
CA ASN A 200 -14.37 18.55 -7.88
C ASN A 200 -13.01 18.31 -8.56
N ASP A 201 -12.48 19.32 -9.24
CA ASP A 201 -11.17 19.25 -9.89
C ASP A 201 -10.05 19.74 -8.95
N VAL A 202 -9.82 18.99 -7.86
CA VAL A 202 -8.70 19.25 -6.96
C VAL A 202 -7.52 18.38 -7.37
N SER A 203 -6.46 18.99 -7.91
CA SER A 203 -5.28 18.25 -8.36
C SER A 203 -4.60 17.51 -7.20
N PHE A 204 -3.91 16.41 -7.51
CA PHE A 204 -3.13 15.64 -6.54
C PHE A 204 -2.12 16.52 -5.79
N TRP A 205 -1.39 17.38 -6.50
CA TRP A 205 -0.38 18.24 -5.89
C TRP A 205 -0.96 19.30 -4.97
N LYS A 206 -2.16 19.80 -5.26
CA LYS A 206 -2.87 20.69 -4.34
C LYS A 206 -3.25 19.98 -3.03
N ARG A 207 -3.62 18.68 -3.12
CA ARG A 207 -3.87 17.85 -1.92
C ARG A 207 -2.60 17.64 -1.11
N VAL A 208 -1.47 17.31 -1.79
CA VAL A 208 -0.16 17.15 -1.14
C VAL A 208 0.22 18.43 -0.40
N LYS A 209 0.12 19.59 -1.06
CA LYS A 209 0.44 20.88 -0.49
C LYS A 209 -0.41 21.16 0.76
N ARG A 210 -1.71 21.02 0.66
CA ARG A 210 -2.67 21.24 1.75
C ARG A 210 -2.44 20.31 2.95
N SER A 211 -2.13 19.04 2.68
CA SER A 211 -2.02 18.03 3.74
C SER A 211 -0.67 18.02 4.46
N PHE A 212 0.40 18.54 3.83
CA PHE A 212 1.76 18.34 4.36
C PHE A 212 2.62 19.61 4.41
N ILE A 213 2.22 20.70 3.78
CA ILE A 213 3.05 21.89 3.64
C ILE A 213 2.36 23.13 4.18
N GLU A 214 1.05 23.31 3.92
CA GLU A 214 0.29 24.45 4.41
C GLU A 214 -0.05 24.24 5.90
N ASN A 215 0.24 25.26 6.72
CA ASN A 215 -0.29 25.34 8.07
C ASN A 215 -1.76 25.75 7.97
N GLU A 216 -2.62 25.13 8.78
CA GLU A 216 -4.02 25.54 8.94
C GLU A 216 -4.13 26.95 9.52
#